data_c2874c6c68c85c799d88519ed8a8a0bb
#
_entry.id   c2874c6c68c85c799d88519ed8a8a0bb
#
_cell.length_a   1.000
_cell.length_b   1.000
_cell.length_c   1.000
_cell.angle_alpha   90.00
_cell.angle_beta   90.00
_cell.angle_gamma   90.00
#
_symmetry.space_group_name_H-M   'P 1'
#
loop_
_entity.id
_entity.type
_entity.pdbx_description
1 polymer ?
#
loop_
_entity_poly.entity_id
_entity_poly.type
_entity_poly.pdbx_seq_one_letter_code
_entity_poly.pdbx_strand_id
1 'polypeptide(L)'
;MEDNNYFMGIALKEAEKSLKEGGIPIGAVLVKNNEIISKGHNRLIQDDSVILHAEMDAIENAGRLDFQDYQQTTLYTTLSPCPMCSGAVLLYNIPKVVIGDNVTLMGAETLLKDNDVEVIVLNDKRCIELFEKYLKEQGDNWKNELAKVGNSTDLI
;
A
#
# COMPACT_ATOMS: atom_id res chain seq x y z
N MET A 1 4.59 11.68 -18.81
CA MET A 1 3.43 10.86 -18.34
C MET A 1 3.97 9.77 -17.42
N GLU A 2 3.40 9.62 -16.25
CA GLU A 2 3.83 8.57 -15.32
C GLU A 2 3.49 7.20 -15.91
N ASP A 3 4.47 6.29 -15.91
CA ASP A 3 4.25 4.90 -16.29
C ASP A 3 3.76 4.11 -15.07
N ASN A 4 2.43 4.08 -14.90
CA ASN A 4 1.79 3.39 -13.78
C ASN A 4 2.15 1.91 -13.71
N ASN A 5 2.32 1.24 -14.86
CA ASN A 5 2.69 -0.18 -14.90
C ASN A 5 4.12 -0.41 -14.41
N TYR A 6 5.03 0.48 -14.75
CA TYR A 6 6.42 0.42 -14.29
C TYR A 6 6.50 0.58 -12.76
N PHE A 7 5.90 1.63 -12.20
CA PHE A 7 5.95 1.88 -10.76
C PHE A 7 5.18 0.82 -9.96
N MET A 8 4.04 0.35 -10.49
CA MET A 8 3.34 -0.80 -9.87
C MET A 8 4.19 -2.07 -9.89
N GLY A 9 4.97 -2.29 -10.93
CA GLY A 9 5.94 -3.39 -10.99
C GLY A 9 7.03 -3.29 -9.91
N ILE A 10 7.45 -2.08 -9.54
CA ILE A 10 8.38 -1.87 -8.42
C ILE A 10 7.69 -2.14 -7.07
N ALA A 11 6.46 -1.65 -6.89
CA ALA A 11 5.67 -1.94 -5.69
C ALA A 11 5.44 -3.46 -5.53
N LEU A 12 5.19 -4.17 -6.62
CA LEU A 12 5.04 -5.63 -6.62
C LEU A 12 6.31 -6.35 -6.15
N LYS A 13 7.50 -5.89 -6.56
CA LYS A 13 8.78 -6.43 -6.07
C LYS A 13 8.94 -6.24 -4.57
N GLU A 14 8.48 -5.13 -4.02
CA GLU A 14 8.46 -4.91 -2.57
C GLU A 14 7.48 -5.88 -1.87
N ALA A 15 6.31 -6.15 -2.47
CA ALA A 15 5.38 -7.17 -1.97
C ALA A 15 6.01 -8.57 -1.95
N GLU A 16 6.67 -8.96 -3.03
CA GLU A 16 7.40 -10.22 -3.13
C GLU A 16 8.53 -10.32 -2.10
N LYS A 17 9.21 -9.20 -1.82
CA LYS A 17 10.24 -9.12 -0.78
C LYS A 17 9.64 -9.42 0.60
N SER A 18 8.51 -8.79 0.96
CA SER A 18 7.81 -9.09 2.21
C SER A 18 7.47 -10.57 2.33
N LEU A 19 6.95 -11.18 1.26
CA LEU A 19 6.62 -12.61 1.25
C LEU A 19 7.84 -13.48 1.51
N LYS A 20 8.99 -13.18 0.89
CA LYS A 20 10.26 -13.90 1.10
C LYS A 20 10.77 -13.79 2.53
N GLU A 21 10.49 -12.69 3.19
CA GLU A 21 10.84 -12.46 4.60
C GLU A 21 9.84 -13.11 5.58
N GLY A 22 8.83 -13.81 5.10
CA GLY A 22 7.77 -14.43 5.90
C GLY A 22 6.62 -13.49 6.28
N GLY A 23 6.55 -12.32 5.65
CA GLY A 23 5.53 -11.31 5.87
C GLY A 23 4.37 -11.36 4.90
N ILE A 24 3.51 -10.34 4.99
CA ILE A 24 2.34 -10.17 4.15
C ILE A 24 2.75 -9.51 2.82
N PRO A 25 2.39 -10.07 1.65
CA PRO A 25 2.87 -9.59 0.36
C PRO A 25 2.15 -8.34 -0.12
N ILE A 26 2.42 -7.23 0.53
CA ILE A 26 1.97 -5.89 0.13
C ILE A 26 3.19 -4.99 0.00
N GLY A 27 3.27 -4.25 -1.09
CA GLY A 27 4.35 -3.32 -1.39
C GLY A 27 3.83 -1.96 -1.82
N ALA A 28 4.63 -0.93 -1.58
CA ALA A 28 4.32 0.43 -1.94
C ALA A 28 5.56 1.20 -2.42
N VAL A 29 5.33 2.21 -3.26
CA VAL A 29 6.37 3.10 -3.78
C VAL A 29 5.86 4.53 -3.77
N LEU A 30 6.64 5.44 -3.26
CA LEU A 30 6.38 6.87 -3.35
C LEU A 30 7.20 7.47 -4.48
N VAL A 31 6.53 8.12 -5.42
CA VAL A 31 7.14 8.67 -6.65
C VAL A 31 6.91 10.18 -6.71
N LYS A 32 7.92 10.95 -7.12
CA LYS A 32 7.82 12.37 -7.39
C LYS A 32 8.49 12.67 -8.73
N ASN A 33 7.77 13.33 -9.64
CA ASN A 33 8.31 13.70 -10.96
C ASN A 33 8.95 12.53 -11.73
N ASN A 34 8.31 11.38 -11.75
CA ASN A 34 8.82 10.13 -12.33
C ASN A 34 10.06 9.53 -11.66
N GLU A 35 10.48 10.04 -10.51
CA GLU A 35 11.58 9.50 -9.72
C GLU A 35 11.07 8.81 -8.47
N ILE A 36 11.64 7.64 -8.16
CA ILE A 36 11.31 6.91 -6.94
C ILE A 36 11.95 7.62 -5.75
N ILE A 37 11.11 8.16 -4.85
CA ILE A 37 11.56 8.77 -3.60
C ILE A 37 11.88 7.69 -2.58
N SER A 38 10.96 6.73 -2.41
CA SER A 38 11.08 5.64 -1.44
C SER A 38 10.28 4.43 -1.86
N LYS A 39 10.58 3.31 -1.19
CA LYS A 39 9.86 2.05 -1.32
C LYS A 39 9.57 1.51 0.07
N GLY A 40 8.51 0.74 0.19
CA GLY A 40 8.14 0.07 1.42
C GLY A 40 7.44 -1.24 1.16
N HIS A 41 7.47 -2.11 2.15
CA HIS A 41 6.72 -3.36 2.16
C HIS A 41 6.13 -3.61 3.53
N ASN A 42 5.09 -4.42 3.60
CA ASN A 42 4.45 -4.76 4.86
C ASN A 42 5.47 -5.46 5.78
N ARG A 43 5.61 -4.95 7.01
CA ARG A 43 6.57 -5.42 8.02
C ARG A 43 5.91 -5.75 9.36
N LEU A 44 4.60 -5.96 9.36
CA LEU A 44 3.87 -6.30 10.59
C LEU A 44 4.44 -7.54 11.27
N ILE A 45 4.70 -8.59 10.50
CA ILE A 45 5.21 -9.86 11.01
C ILE A 45 6.71 -9.78 11.28
N GLN A 46 7.50 -9.25 10.34
CA GLN A 46 8.96 -9.22 10.44
C GLN A 46 9.45 -8.42 11.65
N ASP A 47 8.82 -7.29 11.94
CA ASP A 47 9.25 -6.33 12.97
C ASP A 47 8.33 -6.31 14.20
N ASP A 48 7.37 -7.23 14.28
CA ASP A 48 6.32 -7.22 15.31
C ASP A 48 5.66 -5.83 15.45
N SER A 49 5.41 -5.19 14.30
CA SER A 49 4.86 -3.84 14.19
C SER A 49 3.34 -3.88 14.08
N VAL A 50 2.67 -2.83 14.56
CA VAL A 50 1.22 -2.65 14.38
C VAL A 50 0.87 -1.62 13.30
N ILE A 51 1.86 -0.84 12.83
CA ILE A 51 1.62 0.27 11.89
C ILE A 51 2.38 0.15 10.58
N LEU A 52 3.41 -0.68 10.47
CA LEU A 52 4.24 -0.77 9.27
C LEU A 52 3.56 -1.57 8.16
N HIS A 53 2.40 -1.08 7.71
CA HIS A 53 1.86 -1.42 6.40
C HIS A 53 2.82 -0.93 5.31
N ALA A 54 2.71 -1.46 4.11
CA ALA A 54 3.62 -1.10 3.02
C ALA A 54 3.65 0.41 2.72
N GLU A 55 2.49 1.05 2.75
CA GLU A 55 2.34 2.48 2.53
C GLU A 55 3.01 3.29 3.64
N MET A 56 2.82 2.88 4.90
CA MET A 56 3.44 3.51 6.05
C MET A 56 4.96 3.35 6.02
N ASP A 57 5.44 2.17 5.66
CA ASP A 57 6.87 1.90 5.49
C ASP A 57 7.48 2.77 4.36
N ALA A 58 6.78 2.92 3.24
CA ALA A 58 7.23 3.79 2.15
C ALA A 58 7.29 5.27 2.58
N ILE A 59 6.30 5.76 3.31
CA ILE A 59 6.28 7.13 3.83
C ILE A 59 7.40 7.34 4.86
N GLU A 60 7.60 6.40 5.77
CA GLU A 60 8.69 6.44 6.77
C GLU A 60 10.06 6.46 6.08
N ASN A 61 10.27 5.63 5.07
CA ASN A 61 11.52 5.56 4.30
C ASN A 61 11.79 6.81 3.45
N ALA A 62 10.76 7.56 3.08
CA ALA A 62 10.91 8.85 2.40
C ALA A 62 11.53 9.91 3.33
N GLY A 63 11.36 9.73 4.63
CA GLY A 63 11.82 10.69 5.64
C GLY A 63 10.90 11.90 5.77
N ARG A 64 11.40 12.94 6.42
CA ARG A 64 10.65 14.16 6.69
C ARG A 64 10.72 15.12 5.50
N LEU A 65 9.90 14.85 4.49
CA LEU A 65 9.75 15.74 3.35
C LEU A 65 8.94 16.99 3.74
N ASP A 66 9.17 18.07 3.02
CA ASP A 66 8.36 19.28 3.16
C ASP A 66 6.97 19.09 2.55
N PHE A 67 6.00 19.87 3.01
CA PHE A 67 4.63 19.87 2.50
C PHE A 67 4.56 19.98 0.97
N GLN A 68 5.37 20.87 0.38
CA GLN A 68 5.41 21.06 -1.07
C GLN A 68 5.93 19.83 -1.82
N ASP A 69 6.83 19.08 -1.21
CA ASP A 69 7.36 17.86 -1.78
C ASP A 69 6.29 16.76 -1.80
N TYR A 70 5.58 16.55 -0.69
CA TYR A 70 4.49 15.58 -0.64
C TYR A 70 3.37 15.87 -1.64
N GLN A 71 3.03 17.15 -1.86
CA GLN A 71 2.01 17.55 -2.83
C GLN A 71 2.37 17.23 -4.30
N GLN A 72 3.61 16.87 -4.57
CA GLN A 72 4.09 16.48 -5.90
C GLN A 72 4.30 14.97 -6.03
N THR A 73 3.86 14.20 -5.05
CA THR A 73 4.05 12.75 -5.03
C THR A 73 2.83 11.98 -5.50
N THR A 74 3.09 10.77 -5.97
CA THR A 74 2.10 9.72 -6.22
C THR A 74 2.46 8.50 -5.39
N LEU A 75 1.52 7.97 -4.63
CA LEU A 75 1.69 6.72 -3.90
C LEU A 75 1.15 5.55 -4.72
N TYR A 76 2.01 4.59 -5.01
CA TYR A 76 1.66 3.31 -5.61
C TYR A 76 1.58 2.25 -4.52
N THR A 77 0.50 1.49 -4.46
CA THR A 77 0.32 0.40 -3.51
C THR A 77 -0.30 -0.81 -4.18
N THR A 78 0.19 -2.01 -3.88
CA THR A 78 -0.27 -3.24 -4.52
C THR A 78 -1.67 -3.67 -4.08
N LEU A 79 -2.11 -3.24 -2.89
CA LEU A 79 -3.43 -3.50 -2.35
C LEU A 79 -4.13 -2.19 -1.97
N SER A 80 -5.45 -2.16 -2.07
CA SER A 80 -6.27 -1.00 -1.69
C SER A 80 -5.98 -0.57 -0.23
N PRO A 81 -5.64 0.72 0.02
CA PRO A 81 -5.13 1.16 1.31
C PRO A 81 -6.20 1.18 2.39
N CYS A 82 -5.83 0.74 3.60
CA CYS A 82 -6.69 0.75 4.78
C CYS A 82 -6.95 2.20 5.29
N PRO A 83 -7.87 2.40 6.26
CA PRO A 83 -8.13 3.72 6.82
C PRO A 83 -6.89 4.42 7.41
N MET A 84 -5.98 3.69 8.06
CA MET A 84 -4.73 4.24 8.61
C MET A 84 -3.83 4.78 7.49
N CYS A 85 -3.58 4.00 6.45
CA CYS A 85 -2.75 4.40 5.32
C CYS A 85 -3.40 5.54 4.52
N SER A 86 -4.71 5.48 4.31
CA SER A 86 -5.47 6.55 3.67
C SER A 86 -5.44 7.83 4.52
N GLY A 87 -5.53 7.73 5.85
CA GLY A 87 -5.34 8.86 6.76
C GLY A 87 -3.96 9.50 6.64
N ALA A 88 -2.91 8.70 6.48
CA ALA A 88 -1.55 9.21 6.24
C ALA A 88 -1.45 9.96 4.90
N VAL A 89 -2.05 9.41 3.83
CA VAL A 89 -2.15 10.10 2.53
C VAL A 89 -2.78 11.48 2.68
N LEU A 90 -3.89 11.57 3.41
CA LEU A 90 -4.58 12.84 3.67
C LEU A 90 -3.74 13.79 4.54
N LEU A 91 -3.13 13.28 5.60
CA LEU A 91 -2.31 14.07 6.53
C LEU A 91 -1.14 14.75 5.81
N TYR A 92 -0.47 14.03 4.93
CA TYR A 92 0.69 14.55 4.18
C TYR A 92 0.31 15.20 2.85
N ASN A 93 -0.99 15.28 2.53
CA ASN A 93 -1.49 15.88 1.29
C ASN A 93 -0.91 15.25 0.01
N ILE A 94 -0.77 13.94 0.00
CA ILE A 94 -0.41 13.19 -1.21
C ILE A 94 -1.61 13.25 -2.16
N PRO A 95 -1.48 13.86 -3.35
CA PRO A 95 -2.64 14.16 -4.17
C PRO A 95 -3.16 12.97 -4.98
N LYS A 96 -2.37 11.89 -5.09
CA LYS A 96 -2.69 10.79 -5.99
C LYS A 96 -2.25 9.44 -5.42
N VAL A 97 -3.14 8.47 -5.52
CA VAL A 97 -2.90 7.07 -5.16
C VAL A 97 -3.22 6.16 -6.34
N VAL A 98 -2.29 5.29 -6.71
CA VAL A 98 -2.47 4.25 -7.72
C VAL A 98 -2.49 2.89 -7.04
N ILE A 99 -3.56 2.14 -7.26
CA ILE A 99 -3.88 0.89 -6.57
C ILE A 99 -3.75 -0.28 -7.54
N GLY A 100 -2.99 -1.30 -7.17
CA GLY A 100 -2.82 -2.51 -7.97
C GLY A 100 -4.03 -3.44 -7.90
N ASP A 101 -4.55 -3.68 -6.71
CA ASP A 101 -5.66 -4.61 -6.44
C ASP A 101 -6.67 -4.00 -5.46
N ASN A 102 -7.93 -3.88 -5.89
CA ASN A 102 -9.07 -3.63 -5.00
C ASN A 102 -10.18 -4.68 -5.15
N VAL A 103 -9.89 -5.75 -5.88
CA VAL A 103 -10.81 -6.87 -6.11
C VAL A 103 -10.76 -7.84 -4.95
N THR A 104 -9.54 -8.23 -4.54
CA THR A 104 -9.32 -9.18 -3.42
C THR A 104 -9.73 -8.57 -2.10
N LEU A 105 -9.42 -7.28 -1.91
CA LEU A 105 -9.80 -6.52 -0.72
C LEU A 105 -9.99 -5.05 -1.08
N MET A 106 -11.12 -4.47 -0.65
CA MET A 106 -11.41 -3.05 -0.80
C MET A 106 -11.06 -2.32 0.51
N GLY A 107 -10.16 -1.35 0.42
CA GLY A 107 -9.80 -0.48 1.54
C GLY A 107 -10.66 0.79 1.62
N ALA A 108 -10.07 1.88 2.12
CA ALA A 108 -10.76 3.15 2.37
C ALA A 108 -10.74 4.12 1.18
N GLU A 109 -11.00 3.64 -0.04
CA GLU A 109 -10.94 4.46 -1.25
C GLU A 109 -11.95 5.61 -1.24
N THR A 110 -13.13 5.41 -0.65
CA THR A 110 -14.14 6.47 -0.51
C THR A 110 -13.60 7.63 0.32
N LEU A 111 -12.88 7.35 1.41
CA LEU A 111 -12.24 8.39 2.23
C LEU A 111 -11.27 9.24 1.41
N LEU A 112 -10.48 8.62 0.54
CA LEU A 112 -9.56 9.32 -0.35
C LEU A 112 -10.30 10.20 -1.35
N LYS A 113 -11.27 9.63 -2.05
CA LYS A 113 -12.05 10.32 -3.10
C LYS A 113 -12.87 11.49 -2.52
N ASP A 114 -13.47 11.33 -1.34
CA ASP A 114 -14.24 12.38 -0.68
C ASP A 114 -13.38 13.56 -0.19
N ASN A 115 -12.05 13.37 -0.16
CA ASN A 115 -11.07 14.39 0.19
C ASN A 115 -10.17 14.79 -0.98
N ASP A 116 -10.69 14.72 -2.21
CA ASP A 116 -10.06 15.19 -3.43
C ASP A 116 -8.73 14.50 -3.81
N VAL A 117 -8.47 13.30 -3.30
CA VAL A 117 -7.34 12.49 -3.74
C VAL A 117 -7.71 11.77 -5.05
N GLU A 118 -6.88 11.92 -6.07
CA GLU A 118 -7.03 11.16 -7.30
C GLU A 118 -6.73 9.68 -7.05
N VAL A 119 -7.71 8.80 -7.26
CA VAL A 119 -7.55 7.36 -7.07
C VAL A 119 -7.65 6.66 -8.43
N ILE A 120 -6.56 5.98 -8.81
CA ILE A 120 -6.50 5.16 -10.03
C ILE A 120 -6.37 3.70 -9.61
N VAL A 121 -7.27 2.84 -10.10
CA VAL A 121 -7.24 1.40 -9.86
C VAL A 121 -6.83 0.69 -11.14
N LEU A 122 -5.72 -0.04 -11.10
CA LEU A 122 -5.19 -0.75 -12.27
C LEU A 122 -5.81 -2.13 -12.46
N ASN A 123 -6.24 -2.77 -11.37
CA ASN A 123 -6.62 -4.18 -11.35
C ASN A 123 -5.54 -5.06 -12.00
N ASP A 124 -4.30 -4.82 -11.56
CA ASP A 124 -3.13 -5.52 -12.07
C ASP A 124 -3.19 -7.00 -11.67
N LYS A 125 -3.29 -7.86 -12.65
CA LYS A 125 -3.42 -9.32 -12.42
C LYS A 125 -2.29 -9.88 -11.56
N ARG A 126 -1.08 -9.34 -11.67
CA ARG A 126 0.07 -9.78 -10.87
C ARG A 126 -0.14 -9.49 -9.38
N CYS A 127 -0.70 -8.34 -9.05
CA CYS A 127 -1.02 -7.97 -7.67
C CYS A 127 -2.15 -8.86 -7.13
N ILE A 128 -3.22 -9.03 -7.90
CA ILE A 128 -4.37 -9.87 -7.54
C ILE A 128 -3.93 -11.31 -7.29
N GLU A 129 -3.23 -11.91 -8.23
CA GLU A 129 -2.78 -13.31 -8.14
C GLU A 129 -1.83 -13.54 -6.97
N LEU A 130 -0.90 -12.61 -6.70
CA LEU A 130 0.02 -12.71 -5.58
C LEU A 130 -0.73 -12.74 -4.24
N PHE A 131 -1.66 -11.81 -4.04
CA PHE A 131 -2.38 -11.71 -2.77
C PHE A 131 -3.42 -12.83 -2.60
N GLU A 132 -4.14 -13.20 -3.65
CA GLU A 132 -5.05 -14.35 -3.63
C GLU A 132 -4.32 -15.66 -3.29
N LYS A 133 -3.15 -15.88 -3.89
CA LYS A 133 -2.32 -17.04 -3.59
C LYS A 133 -1.90 -17.06 -2.12
N TYR A 134 -1.46 -15.92 -1.60
CA TYR A 134 -1.11 -15.77 -0.18
C TYR A 134 -2.29 -16.11 0.73
N LEU A 135 -3.48 -15.60 0.44
CA LEU A 135 -4.69 -15.91 1.23
C LEU A 135 -5.04 -17.40 1.21
N LYS A 136 -4.82 -18.09 0.10
CA LYS A 136 -5.06 -19.54 0.00
C LYS A 136 -4.04 -20.35 0.79
N GLU A 137 -2.78 -19.97 0.75
CA GLU A 137 -1.67 -20.74 1.34
C GLU A 137 -1.41 -20.36 2.81
N GLN A 138 -1.64 -19.11 3.18
CA GLN A 138 -1.29 -18.53 4.47
C GLN A 138 -2.40 -17.66 5.08
N GLY A 139 -3.66 -17.95 4.75
CA GLY A 139 -4.80 -17.16 5.18
C GLY A 139 -4.97 -17.06 6.70
N ASP A 140 -4.44 -18.00 7.46
CA ASP A 140 -4.48 -17.94 8.92
C ASP A 140 -3.56 -16.83 9.47
N ASN A 141 -2.43 -16.55 8.84
CA ASN A 141 -1.59 -15.40 9.18
C ASN A 141 -2.36 -14.10 9.01
N TRP A 142 -3.06 -13.95 7.89
CA TRP A 142 -3.89 -12.78 7.62
C TRP A 142 -5.01 -12.61 8.65
N LYS A 143 -5.73 -13.68 8.97
CA LYS A 143 -6.77 -13.68 10.00
C LYS A 143 -6.23 -13.31 11.38
N ASN A 144 -5.04 -13.78 11.73
CA ASN A 144 -4.39 -13.43 12.99
C ASN A 144 -4.04 -11.94 13.06
N GLU A 145 -3.58 -11.34 11.96
CA GLU A 145 -3.32 -9.90 11.90
C GLU A 145 -4.62 -9.09 12.00
N LEU A 146 -5.68 -9.51 11.32
CA LEU A 146 -7.00 -8.88 11.43
C LEU A 146 -7.55 -8.93 12.86
N ALA A 147 -7.37 -10.02 13.56
CA ALA A 147 -7.81 -10.19 14.95
C ALA A 147 -7.10 -9.21 15.92
N LYS A 148 -5.84 -8.86 15.66
CA LYS A 148 -5.09 -7.89 16.47
C LYS A 148 -5.65 -6.47 16.39
N VAL A 149 -6.25 -6.10 15.28
CA VAL A 149 -6.86 -4.77 15.11
C VAL A 149 -8.33 -4.71 15.49
N GLY A 150 -8.90 -5.83 15.95
CA GLY A 150 -10.25 -5.89 16.49
C GLY A 150 -11.36 -5.68 15.46
N ASN A 151 -11.06 -5.88 14.17
CA ASN A 151 -11.98 -5.57 13.09
C ASN A 151 -12.46 -6.80 12.34
N SER A 152 -13.73 -6.74 11.96
CA SER A 152 -14.24 -7.51 10.86
C SER A 152 -13.49 -7.20 9.57
N THR A 153 -13.51 -8.11 8.63
CA THR A 153 -12.88 -8.05 7.31
C THR A 153 -13.20 -6.80 6.47
N ASP A 154 -14.02 -5.88 6.98
CA ASP A 154 -14.59 -4.77 6.22
C ASP A 154 -13.78 -3.46 6.32
N LEU A 155 -12.68 -3.44 7.07
CA LEU A 155 -11.92 -2.20 7.34
C LEU A 155 -10.45 -2.21 6.90
N ILE A 156 -10.01 -3.31 6.27
CA ILE A 156 -8.61 -3.40 5.83
C ILE A 156 -8.57 -3.72 4.36
#